data_509d82eed89ea4b6765c47024c3af5c6
#
_entry.id   509d82eed89ea4b6765c47024c3af5c6
#
_cell.length_a   1.000
_cell.length_b   1.000
_cell.length_c   1.000
_cell.angle_alpha   90.00
_cell.angle_beta   90.00
_cell.angle_gamma   90.00
#
_symmetry.space_group_name_H-M   'P 1'
#
loop_
_entity.id
_entity.type
_entity.pdbx_description
1 polymer ?
#
loop_
_entity_poly.entity_id
_entity_poly.type
_entity_poly.pdbx_seq_one_letter_code
_entity_poly.pdbx_strand_id
1 'polypeptide(L)'
;HFHEMCSKLEDLKAADGSKIFAYHLNDCEDLPLGSCGDDKRLWPGEGVVDHAGIAGALKEIGFDGVCTIEEFRPEYYAMSHDENVKKAAEVTRDFVEKYFA
;
A
#
# COMPACT_ATOMS: atom_id res chain seq x y z
N HIS A 1 6.92 -1.19 3.53
CA HIS A 1 8.40 -0.97 3.66
C HIS A 1 8.78 0.50 3.49
N PHE A 2 8.16 1.22 2.56
CA PHE A 2 8.45 2.66 2.37
C PHE A 2 8.27 3.44 3.67
N HIS A 3 7.15 3.25 4.36
CA HIS A 3 6.86 3.89 5.64
C HIS A 3 7.81 3.44 6.74
N GLU A 4 7.95 2.12 6.94
CA GLU A 4 8.75 1.55 8.03
C GLU A 4 10.25 1.87 7.96
N MET A 5 10.78 2.00 6.76
CA MET A 5 12.19 2.32 6.52
C MET A 5 12.46 3.82 6.45
N CYS A 6 11.49 4.66 6.81
CA CYS A 6 11.59 6.11 6.79
C CYS A 6 12.02 6.67 5.42
N SER A 7 11.61 6.03 4.34
CA SER A 7 11.90 6.48 2.98
C SER A 7 11.20 7.82 2.70
N LYS A 8 11.81 8.62 1.85
CA LYS A 8 11.34 9.98 1.55
C LYS A 8 10.67 10.04 0.19
N LEU A 9 9.64 10.87 0.07
CA LEU A 9 8.95 11.08 -1.20
C LEU A 9 9.89 11.63 -2.29
N GLU A 10 10.88 12.44 -1.91
CA GLU A 10 11.89 12.96 -2.83
C GLU A 10 12.72 11.85 -3.48
N ASP A 11 13.06 10.79 -2.72
CA ASP A 11 13.79 9.65 -3.25
C ASP A 11 12.93 8.85 -4.23
N LEU A 12 11.65 8.68 -3.93
CA LEU A 12 10.70 8.04 -4.84
C LEU A 12 10.53 8.85 -6.14
N LYS A 13 10.42 10.17 -6.04
CA LYS A 13 10.31 11.08 -7.19
C LYS A 13 11.55 11.10 -8.08
N ALA A 14 12.71 10.72 -7.53
CA ALA A 14 13.95 10.58 -8.31
C ALA A 14 14.04 9.24 -9.07
N ALA A 15 13.12 8.30 -8.83
CA ALA A 15 13.11 7.01 -9.50
C ALA A 15 12.56 7.10 -10.93
N ASP A 16 12.92 6.12 -11.76
CA ASP A 16 12.35 5.95 -13.10
C ASP A 16 11.04 5.14 -12.98
N GLY A 17 9.92 5.82 -13.10
CA GLY A 17 8.60 5.20 -12.96
C GLY A 17 8.33 4.07 -13.94
N SER A 18 8.99 4.08 -15.13
CA SER A 18 8.87 2.99 -16.11
C SER A 18 9.48 1.67 -15.65
N LYS A 19 10.26 1.69 -14.60
CA LYS A 19 10.90 0.51 -14.00
C LYS A 19 10.21 0.02 -12.72
N ILE A 20 9.13 0.68 -12.33
CA ILE A 20 8.31 0.27 -11.19
C ILE A 20 7.09 -0.46 -11.75
N PHE A 21 7.01 -1.77 -11.53
CA PHE A 21 6.00 -2.64 -12.15
C PHE A 21 4.82 -2.94 -11.25
N ALA A 22 5.01 -2.84 -9.94
CA ALA A 22 3.97 -3.12 -8.97
C ALA A 22 4.06 -2.21 -7.76
N TYR A 23 2.90 -1.84 -7.23
CA TYR A 23 2.76 -1.13 -5.97
C TYR A 23 1.91 -1.98 -5.02
N HIS A 24 2.51 -2.42 -3.93
CA HIS A 24 1.81 -3.15 -2.87
C HIS A 24 1.09 -2.15 -1.96
N LEU A 25 -0.24 -2.15 -2.03
CA LEU A 25 -1.13 -1.24 -1.31
C LEU A 25 -1.37 -1.71 0.12
N ASN A 26 -0.35 -1.78 0.94
CA ASN A 26 -0.56 -2.19 2.32
C ASN A 26 -0.54 -0.97 3.23
N ASP A 27 -1.30 -1.03 4.30
CA ASP A 27 -1.24 -0.07 5.39
C ASP A 27 -0.59 -0.71 6.62
N CYS A 28 -0.50 -0.02 7.73
CA CYS A 28 0.01 -0.58 8.97
C CYS A 28 -0.52 0.16 10.20
N GLU A 29 -0.46 -0.50 11.35
CA GLU A 29 -0.82 0.08 12.63
C GLU A 29 0.10 1.25 12.97
N ASP A 30 -0.40 2.18 13.79
CA ASP A 30 0.37 3.31 14.33
C ASP A 30 1.31 2.83 15.43
N LEU A 31 2.46 2.33 15.02
CA LEU A 31 3.52 1.81 15.88
C LEU A 31 4.82 2.57 15.62
N PRO A 32 5.80 2.52 16.56
CA PRO A 32 7.11 3.10 16.30
C PRO A 32 7.74 2.54 15.02
N LEU A 33 8.32 3.42 14.21
CA LEU A 33 8.96 3.03 12.94
C LEU A 33 10.03 1.96 13.18
N GLY A 34 10.04 0.97 12.30
CA GLY A 34 10.92 -0.19 12.40
C GLY A 34 10.39 -1.32 13.29
N SER A 35 9.22 -1.16 13.92
CA SER A 35 8.60 -2.17 14.78
C SER A 35 7.35 -2.82 14.18
N CYS A 36 6.88 -2.36 13.02
CA CYS A 36 5.70 -2.87 12.35
C CYS A 36 6.07 -4.05 11.45
N GLY A 37 5.96 -5.27 11.98
CA GLY A 37 6.15 -6.49 11.20
C GLY A 37 4.98 -6.76 10.24
N ASP A 38 5.11 -7.78 9.41
CA ASP A 38 4.09 -8.14 8.42
C ASP A 38 2.72 -8.45 9.04
N ASP A 39 2.70 -8.98 10.27
CA ASP A 39 1.48 -9.27 11.03
C ASP A 39 0.74 -8.00 11.52
N LYS A 40 1.35 -6.84 11.39
CA LYS A 40 0.79 -5.53 11.75
C LYS A 40 0.24 -4.75 10.55
N ARG A 41 0.29 -5.33 9.37
CA ARG A 41 -0.32 -4.72 8.18
C ARG A 41 -1.83 -4.62 8.32
N LEU A 42 -2.39 -3.61 7.67
CA LEU A 42 -3.83 -3.32 7.61
C LEU A 42 -4.26 -3.12 6.17
N TRP A 43 -5.55 -3.27 5.93
CA TRP A 43 -6.13 -2.90 4.65
C TRP A 43 -5.79 -1.45 4.29
N PRO A 44 -5.55 -1.13 3.00
CA PRO A 44 -5.27 0.24 2.55
C PRO A 44 -6.31 1.23 3.07
N GLY A 45 -5.83 2.30 3.70
CA GLY A 45 -6.68 3.35 4.26
C GLY A 45 -7.09 3.16 5.72
N GLU A 46 -6.76 2.01 6.32
CA GLU A 46 -7.08 1.72 7.72
C GLU A 46 -5.92 2.00 8.70
N GLY A 47 -4.78 2.47 8.20
CA GLY A 47 -3.57 2.71 8.99
C GLY A 47 -2.98 4.11 8.80
N VAL A 48 -1.66 4.20 8.95
CA VAL A 48 -0.93 5.48 9.02
C VAL A 48 -0.01 5.76 7.84
N VAL A 49 0.03 4.89 6.84
CA VAL A 49 0.88 5.09 5.66
C VAL A 49 0.40 6.31 4.85
N ASP A 50 1.33 7.16 4.43
CA ASP A 50 1.03 8.32 3.57
C ASP A 50 0.75 7.89 2.12
N HIS A 51 -0.38 7.26 1.90
CA HIS A 51 -0.79 6.81 0.57
C HIS A 51 -1.01 7.96 -0.41
N ALA A 52 -1.49 9.10 0.06
CA ALA A 52 -1.70 10.26 -0.81
C ALA A 52 -0.37 10.78 -1.36
N GLY A 53 0.64 10.92 -0.50
CA GLY A 53 1.98 11.34 -0.91
C GLY A 53 2.65 10.33 -1.83
N ILE A 54 2.60 9.04 -1.49
CA ILE A 54 3.19 7.97 -2.31
C ILE A 54 2.52 7.89 -3.68
N ALA A 55 1.19 7.85 -3.74
CA ALA A 55 0.46 7.81 -5.01
C ALA A 55 0.71 9.06 -5.87
N GLY A 56 0.77 10.24 -5.23
CA GLY A 56 1.13 11.48 -5.91
C GLY A 56 2.53 11.41 -6.54
N ALA A 57 3.53 10.91 -5.80
CA ALA A 57 4.88 10.73 -6.32
C ALA A 57 4.93 9.73 -7.48
N LEU A 58 4.24 8.59 -7.34
CA LEU A 58 4.16 7.57 -8.39
C LEU A 58 3.53 8.12 -9.67
N LYS A 59 2.45 8.90 -9.56
CA LYS A 59 1.83 9.57 -10.72
C LYS A 59 2.78 10.56 -11.38
N GLU A 60 3.50 11.35 -10.59
CA GLU A 60 4.45 12.35 -11.08
C GLU A 60 5.56 11.73 -11.93
N ILE A 61 6.05 10.54 -11.56
CA ILE A 61 7.10 9.83 -12.30
C ILE A 61 6.57 8.90 -13.38
N GLY A 62 5.26 8.91 -13.65
CA GLY A 62 4.66 8.13 -14.72
C GLY A 62 4.51 6.63 -14.45
N PHE A 63 4.30 6.25 -13.18
CA PHE A 63 4.00 4.86 -12.83
C PHE A 63 2.75 4.37 -13.56
N ASP A 64 2.87 3.26 -14.25
CA ASP A 64 1.80 2.59 -15.02
C ASP A 64 1.83 1.06 -14.77
N GLY A 65 2.06 0.68 -13.53
CA GLY A 65 2.11 -0.71 -13.10
C GLY A 65 0.81 -1.18 -12.47
N VAL A 66 0.87 -2.33 -11.82
CA VAL A 66 -0.27 -2.91 -11.12
C VAL A 66 -0.27 -2.53 -9.65
N CYS A 67 -1.47 -2.36 -9.09
CA CYS A 67 -1.69 -2.22 -7.65
C CYS A 67 -2.15 -3.56 -7.09
N THR A 68 -1.49 -4.04 -6.04
CA THR A 68 -1.80 -5.32 -5.40
C THR A 68 -1.85 -5.18 -3.89
N ILE A 69 -2.40 -6.18 -3.21
CA ILE A 69 -2.44 -6.28 -1.76
C ILE A 69 -1.65 -7.51 -1.32
N GLU A 70 -0.89 -7.35 -0.25
CA GLU A 70 -0.11 -8.42 0.36
C GLU A 70 -0.25 -8.33 1.89
N GLU A 71 -1.22 -9.05 2.44
CA GLU A 71 -1.56 -9.00 3.86
C GLU A 71 -1.21 -10.31 4.57
N PHE A 72 -0.65 -10.20 5.79
CA PHE A 72 -0.24 -11.35 6.61
C PHE A 72 -0.81 -11.25 8.02
N ARG A 73 -1.93 -10.56 8.18
CA ARG A 73 -2.54 -10.33 9.49
C ARG A 73 -3.33 -11.55 9.95
N PRO A 74 -3.08 -12.06 11.18
CA PRO A 74 -3.77 -13.26 11.68
C PRO A 74 -5.29 -13.13 11.67
N GLU A 75 -5.85 -11.95 11.97
CA GLU A 75 -7.28 -11.69 11.96
C GLU A 75 -7.88 -11.85 10.55
N TYR A 76 -7.11 -11.54 9.50
CA TYR A 76 -7.57 -11.71 8.12
C TYR A 76 -7.53 -13.19 7.72
N TYR A 77 -6.58 -13.96 8.21
CA TYR A 77 -6.54 -15.41 7.99
C TYR A 77 -7.71 -16.14 8.64
N ALA A 78 -8.29 -15.57 9.70
CA ALA A 78 -9.49 -16.12 10.34
C ALA A 78 -10.77 -15.89 9.53
N MET A 79 -10.76 -14.97 8.54
CA MET A 79 -11.86 -14.75 7.61
C MET A 79 -11.91 -15.85 6.54
N SER A 80 -13.09 -16.06 5.93
CA SER A 80 -13.18 -16.96 4.78
C SER A 80 -12.43 -16.40 3.56
N HIS A 81 -12.04 -17.27 2.63
CA HIS A 81 -11.38 -16.85 1.37
C HIS A 81 -12.29 -15.88 0.58
N ASP A 82 -13.59 -16.16 0.51
CA ASP A 82 -14.54 -15.32 -0.21
C ASP A 82 -14.61 -13.90 0.39
N GLU A 83 -14.65 -13.79 1.72
CA GLU A 83 -14.64 -12.50 2.41
C GLU A 83 -13.34 -11.74 2.15
N ASN A 84 -12.19 -12.40 2.23
CA ASN A 84 -10.90 -11.79 1.97
C ASN A 84 -10.77 -11.30 0.52
N VAL A 85 -11.13 -12.12 -0.46
CA VAL A 85 -11.07 -11.74 -1.88
C VAL A 85 -11.99 -10.56 -2.17
N LYS A 86 -13.20 -10.58 -1.62
CA LYS A 86 -14.16 -9.49 -1.79
C LYS A 86 -13.64 -8.20 -1.16
N LYS A 87 -13.17 -8.25 0.07
CA LYS A 87 -12.61 -7.08 0.77
C LYS A 87 -11.38 -6.54 0.04
N ALA A 88 -10.45 -7.40 -0.36
CA ALA A 88 -9.26 -7.01 -1.11
C ALA A 88 -9.60 -6.30 -2.42
N ALA A 89 -10.54 -6.85 -3.20
CA ALA A 89 -10.98 -6.24 -4.45
C ALA A 89 -11.64 -4.88 -4.23
N GLU A 90 -12.47 -4.76 -3.20
CA GLU A 90 -13.17 -3.53 -2.84
C GLU A 90 -12.19 -2.42 -2.45
N VAL A 91 -11.32 -2.66 -1.48
CA VAL A 91 -10.36 -1.65 -1.01
C VAL A 91 -9.34 -1.26 -2.07
N THR A 92 -8.94 -2.20 -2.94
CA THR A 92 -8.03 -1.91 -4.05
C THR A 92 -8.69 -1.00 -5.08
N ARG A 93 -9.94 -1.30 -5.45
CA ARG A 93 -10.71 -0.47 -6.39
C ARG A 93 -10.89 0.94 -5.85
N ASP A 94 -11.34 1.06 -4.62
CA ASP A 94 -11.56 2.35 -3.97
C ASP A 94 -10.26 3.17 -3.90
N PHE A 95 -9.14 2.52 -3.62
CA PHE A 95 -7.84 3.16 -3.61
C PHE A 95 -7.43 3.68 -5.00
N VAL A 96 -7.55 2.83 -6.02
CA VAL A 96 -7.19 3.21 -7.41
C VAL A 96 -8.09 4.35 -7.89
N GLU A 97 -9.38 4.29 -7.63
CA GLU A 97 -10.32 5.37 -7.99
C GLU A 97 -9.96 6.68 -7.27
N LYS A 98 -9.60 6.61 -6.01
CA LYS A 98 -9.27 7.79 -5.21
C LYS A 98 -7.97 8.45 -5.62
N TYR A 99 -6.93 7.68 -5.91
CA TYR A 99 -5.58 8.21 -6.05
C TYR A 99 -5.01 8.16 -7.48
N PHE A 100 -5.48 7.28 -8.34
CA PHE A 100 -4.93 7.07 -9.69
C PHE A 100 -5.92 7.32 -10.83
N ALA A 101 -7.19 7.38 -10.55
CA ALA A 101 -8.19 7.67 -11.58
C ALA A 101 -8.27 9.17 -11.91
#